data_d2a4c76290c02e0c4f285fe4f7eba5f9
#
_entry.id   d2a4c76290c02e0c4f285fe4f7eba5f9
#
_cell.length_a   1.000
_cell.length_b   1.000
_cell.length_c   1.000
_cell.angle_alpha   90.00
_cell.angle_beta   90.00
_cell.angle_gamma   90.00
#
_symmetry.space_group_name_H-M   'P 1'
#
loop_
_entity.id
_entity.type
_entity.pdbx_description
1 polymer ?
#
loop_
_entity_poly.entity_id
_entity_poly.type
_entity_poly.pdbx_seq_one_letter_code
_entity_poly.pdbx_strand_id
1 'polypeptide(L)'
;MGKEIPADAPWEAQNAAEWDKMTMKELIDKICWTKTARRFATLFVNINVTSEPHEVSALWFLWYVKQCGGTTRIFSVTNGGQERKFVGGSGQVSERIMDLLGDKVKLNQPVTHVDQSSDNIIIETLNHEHYECKYVINAIPPTLTAKIHFRPELPAERNQLIQRLPMGAIIKCMMYYKEAFWKKKDYCGCMIIEDEDAPISITLDDTKPDGSLPAIMGFILARKADRLAKLHKEIRKKKICELYAKVLGSQEALHPVHYEEKNWCEEQYSGGCYTAYFPPGIMTQYGRVIRQPVGRIFFAGTETATKWSGYMEGAVEAGERAAREVLNGLGKVKEKDIWVEEPESKDVPAVEITHTFWERNLPSVSGLLKIIGFSTSVTALGFVVYKYKLLPRS
;
A
#
# COMPACT_ATOMS: atom_id res chain seq x y z
N MET A 1 -5.17 -0.73 -17.96
CA MET A 1 -5.78 0.26 -17.07
C MET A 1 -4.71 1.05 -16.30
N GLY A 2 -3.89 0.46 -15.42
CA GLY A 2 -2.95 1.24 -14.59
C GLY A 2 -1.85 1.98 -15.35
N LYS A 3 -1.41 1.51 -16.52
CA LYS A 3 -0.30 2.12 -17.27
C LYS A 3 -0.53 3.58 -17.70
N GLU A 4 -1.77 3.96 -17.88
CA GLU A 4 -2.18 5.29 -18.40
C GLU A 4 -2.33 6.34 -17.29
N ILE A 5 -2.25 5.95 -16.02
CA ILE A 5 -2.46 6.86 -14.90
C ILE A 5 -1.17 7.64 -14.63
N PRO A 6 -1.15 8.99 -14.68
CA PRO A 6 0.02 9.78 -14.29
C PRO A 6 0.40 9.52 -12.82
N ALA A 7 1.69 9.43 -12.53
CA ALA A 7 2.16 9.13 -11.16
C ALA A 7 1.95 10.32 -10.22
N ASP A 8 2.13 11.52 -10.72
CA ASP A 8 2.04 12.79 -10.00
C ASP A 8 0.61 13.38 -9.96
N ALA A 9 -0.23 13.03 -10.94
CA ALA A 9 -1.59 13.55 -11.08
C ALA A 9 -2.60 12.48 -11.51
N PRO A 10 -2.85 11.43 -10.67
CA PRO A 10 -3.75 10.34 -11.05
C PRO A 10 -5.18 10.78 -11.39
N TRP A 11 -5.62 11.92 -10.90
CA TRP A 11 -6.91 12.54 -11.19
C TRP A 11 -7.02 13.06 -12.65
N GLU A 12 -5.89 13.20 -13.36
CA GLU A 12 -5.85 13.62 -14.77
C GLU A 12 -5.88 12.45 -15.75
N ALA A 13 -5.92 11.20 -15.27
CA ALA A 13 -6.06 10.04 -16.15
C ALA A 13 -7.35 10.15 -16.99
N GLN A 14 -7.30 9.72 -18.25
CA GLN A 14 -8.42 9.81 -19.19
C GLN A 14 -9.73 9.25 -18.64
N ASN A 15 -9.67 8.16 -17.85
CA ASN A 15 -10.83 7.50 -17.25
C ASN A 15 -10.93 7.75 -15.74
N ALA A 16 -10.27 8.78 -15.21
CA ALA A 16 -10.20 9.03 -13.77
C ALA A 16 -11.57 9.12 -13.13
N ALA A 17 -12.49 9.89 -13.72
CA ALA A 17 -13.83 10.09 -13.19
C ALA A 17 -14.67 8.81 -13.12
N GLU A 18 -14.51 7.89 -14.07
CA GLU A 18 -15.18 6.58 -14.07
C GLU A 18 -14.56 5.66 -13.01
N TRP A 19 -13.24 5.55 -13.03
CA TRP A 19 -12.54 4.61 -12.15
C TRP A 19 -12.54 5.04 -10.69
N ASP A 20 -12.59 6.35 -10.41
CA ASP A 20 -12.62 6.85 -9.03
C ASP A 20 -14.01 6.67 -8.38
N LYS A 21 -15.09 6.70 -9.17
CA LYS A 21 -16.44 6.40 -8.67
C LYS A 21 -16.66 4.92 -8.35
N MET A 22 -15.82 4.07 -8.93
CA MET A 22 -15.90 2.62 -8.79
C MET A 22 -15.04 2.14 -7.62
N THR A 23 -15.57 1.21 -6.84
CA THR A 23 -14.76 0.48 -5.86
C THR A 23 -13.89 -0.58 -6.53
N MET A 24 -12.80 -0.97 -5.89
CA MET A 24 -12.02 -2.12 -6.36
C MET A 24 -12.85 -3.40 -6.40
N LYS A 25 -13.83 -3.55 -5.51
CA LYS A 25 -14.75 -4.70 -5.54
C LYS A 25 -15.55 -4.75 -6.84
N GLU A 26 -16.15 -3.64 -7.25
CA GLU A 26 -16.88 -3.54 -8.51
C GLU A 26 -15.99 -3.79 -9.72
N LEU A 27 -14.76 -3.27 -9.71
CA LEU A 27 -13.79 -3.56 -10.76
C LEU A 27 -13.43 -5.05 -10.81
N ILE A 28 -13.14 -5.68 -9.66
CA ILE A 28 -12.85 -7.11 -9.56
C ILE A 28 -14.02 -7.95 -10.10
N ASP A 29 -15.25 -7.62 -9.72
CA ASP A 29 -16.46 -8.34 -10.18
C ASP A 29 -16.66 -8.19 -11.70
N LYS A 30 -16.26 -7.05 -12.28
CA LYS A 30 -16.35 -6.78 -13.73
C LYS A 30 -15.27 -7.54 -14.53
N ILE A 31 -14.04 -7.68 -14.01
CA ILE A 31 -12.91 -8.25 -14.78
C ILE A 31 -12.59 -9.70 -14.42
N CYS A 32 -12.92 -10.18 -13.23
CA CYS A 32 -12.65 -11.53 -12.75
C CYS A 32 -13.88 -12.42 -12.93
N TRP A 33 -13.80 -13.41 -13.79
CA TRP A 33 -14.94 -14.26 -14.18
C TRP A 33 -15.13 -15.47 -13.29
N THR A 34 -14.06 -15.96 -12.65
CA THR A 34 -14.13 -17.11 -11.76
C THR A 34 -14.16 -16.69 -10.29
N LYS A 35 -14.74 -17.52 -9.43
CA LYS A 35 -14.75 -17.29 -7.97
C LYS A 35 -13.33 -17.25 -7.41
N THR A 36 -12.45 -18.14 -7.86
CA THR A 36 -11.04 -18.19 -7.42
C THR A 36 -10.29 -16.90 -7.81
N ALA A 37 -10.47 -16.41 -9.07
CA ALA A 37 -9.84 -15.17 -9.49
C ALA A 37 -10.30 -13.96 -8.66
N ARG A 38 -11.60 -13.88 -8.34
CA ARG A 38 -12.14 -12.81 -7.48
C ARG A 38 -11.56 -12.88 -6.06
N ARG A 39 -11.49 -14.08 -5.48
CA ARG A 39 -10.89 -14.29 -4.15
C ARG A 39 -9.43 -13.87 -4.12
N PHE A 40 -8.65 -14.31 -5.10
CA PHE A 40 -7.24 -13.94 -5.20
C PHE A 40 -7.06 -12.41 -5.38
N ALA A 41 -7.85 -11.78 -6.26
CA ALA A 41 -7.81 -10.34 -6.47
C ALA A 41 -8.24 -9.57 -5.20
N THR A 42 -9.26 -10.05 -4.47
CA THR A 42 -9.65 -9.49 -3.16
C THR A 42 -8.50 -9.58 -2.17
N LEU A 43 -7.87 -10.74 -2.07
CA LEU A 43 -6.73 -10.94 -1.18
C LEU A 43 -5.54 -10.05 -1.55
N PHE A 44 -5.30 -9.87 -2.86
CA PHE A 44 -4.27 -8.97 -3.36
C PHE A 44 -4.49 -7.51 -2.90
N VAL A 45 -5.74 -7.02 -2.90
CA VAL A 45 -6.08 -5.71 -2.35
C VAL A 45 -5.84 -5.67 -0.84
N ASN A 46 -6.41 -6.64 -0.09
CA ASN A 46 -6.27 -6.69 1.37
C ASN A 46 -4.80 -6.69 1.82
N ILE A 47 -3.93 -7.44 1.14
CA ILE A 47 -2.51 -7.55 1.50
C ILE A 47 -1.76 -6.25 1.20
N ASN A 48 -2.05 -5.59 0.07
CA ASN A 48 -1.29 -4.42 -0.34
C ASN A 48 -1.69 -3.13 0.39
N VAL A 49 -2.96 -3.00 0.76
CA VAL A 49 -3.48 -1.73 1.32
C VAL A 49 -4.27 -1.91 2.62
N THR A 50 -4.31 -3.12 3.17
CA THR A 50 -4.91 -3.44 4.49
C THR A 50 -6.35 -2.94 4.66
N SER A 51 -7.10 -2.91 3.56
CA SER A 51 -8.48 -2.43 3.48
C SER A 51 -9.31 -3.35 2.59
N GLU A 52 -10.63 -3.30 2.72
CA GLU A 52 -11.50 -4.13 1.90
C GLU A 52 -11.65 -3.53 0.48
N PRO A 53 -11.80 -4.37 -0.56
CA PRO A 53 -11.96 -3.88 -1.93
C PRO A 53 -13.15 -2.94 -2.14
N HIS A 54 -14.20 -3.02 -1.30
CA HIS A 54 -15.34 -2.12 -1.39
C HIS A 54 -15.12 -0.76 -0.70
N GLU A 55 -14.05 -0.59 0.06
CA GLU A 55 -13.67 0.66 0.71
C GLU A 55 -12.77 1.53 -0.17
N VAL A 56 -12.09 0.91 -1.14
CA VAL A 56 -10.98 1.51 -1.89
C VAL A 56 -11.43 1.91 -3.30
N SER A 57 -11.07 3.13 -3.73
CA SER A 57 -11.23 3.58 -5.11
C SER A 57 -10.45 2.72 -6.10
N ALA A 58 -11.06 2.33 -7.21
CA ALA A 58 -10.37 1.61 -8.27
C ALA A 58 -9.27 2.47 -8.91
N LEU A 59 -9.50 3.77 -9.11
CA LEU A 59 -8.47 4.69 -9.63
C LEU A 59 -7.25 4.71 -8.71
N TRP A 60 -7.45 4.92 -7.42
CA TRP A 60 -6.37 5.00 -6.46
C TRP A 60 -5.59 3.69 -6.38
N PHE A 61 -6.25 2.54 -6.32
CA PHE A 61 -5.55 1.25 -6.22
C PHE A 61 -4.76 0.92 -7.50
N LEU A 62 -5.30 1.21 -8.67
CA LEU A 62 -4.59 1.04 -9.94
C LEU A 62 -3.35 1.95 -10.00
N TRP A 63 -3.47 3.19 -9.54
CA TRP A 63 -2.35 4.11 -9.38
C TRP A 63 -1.33 3.58 -8.38
N TYR A 64 -1.80 3.12 -7.22
CA TYR A 64 -0.96 2.58 -6.14
C TYR A 64 -0.07 1.44 -6.64
N VAL A 65 -0.64 0.49 -7.36
CA VAL A 65 0.12 -0.62 -7.95
C VAL A 65 1.08 -0.13 -9.04
N LYS A 66 0.65 0.81 -9.88
CA LYS A 66 1.50 1.34 -10.96
C LYS A 66 2.74 2.05 -10.43
N GLN A 67 2.58 2.95 -9.46
CA GLN A 67 3.69 3.74 -8.92
C GLN A 67 4.70 2.89 -8.12
N CYS A 68 4.35 1.66 -7.76
CA CYS A 68 5.24 0.64 -7.21
C CYS A 68 5.83 -0.32 -8.27
N GLY A 69 5.79 0.04 -9.54
CA GLY A 69 6.37 -0.76 -10.63
C GLY A 69 5.49 -1.89 -11.16
N GLY A 70 4.20 -1.92 -10.80
CA GLY A 70 3.22 -2.89 -11.30
C GLY A 70 3.01 -4.10 -10.38
N THR A 71 2.06 -4.95 -10.76
CA THR A 71 1.58 -6.08 -9.94
C THR A 71 2.68 -7.07 -9.55
N THR A 72 3.60 -7.36 -10.44
CA THR A 72 4.70 -8.29 -10.16
C THR A 72 5.71 -7.64 -9.22
N ARG A 73 6.13 -6.41 -9.47
CA ARG A 73 7.13 -5.72 -8.66
C ARG A 73 6.66 -5.50 -7.22
N ILE A 74 5.43 -5.07 -7.01
CA ILE A 74 4.92 -4.78 -5.67
C ILE A 74 4.79 -6.03 -4.80
N PHE A 75 4.50 -7.19 -5.41
CA PHE A 75 4.13 -8.42 -4.69
C PHE A 75 5.27 -9.45 -4.58
N SER A 76 6.24 -9.42 -5.47
CA SER A 76 7.30 -10.44 -5.54
C SER A 76 8.27 -10.39 -4.37
N VAL A 77 8.62 -11.58 -3.86
CA VAL A 77 9.75 -11.81 -2.94
C VAL A 77 11.08 -11.93 -3.66
N THR A 78 11.09 -12.16 -4.96
CA THR A 78 12.29 -12.15 -5.79
C THR A 78 12.18 -11.01 -6.78
N ASN A 79 13.19 -10.14 -6.83
CA ASN A 79 13.21 -8.95 -7.69
C ASN A 79 11.97 -8.05 -7.50
N GLY A 80 11.49 -7.92 -6.29
CA GLY A 80 10.29 -7.15 -5.95
C GLY A 80 10.35 -6.50 -4.58
N GLY A 81 9.27 -5.79 -4.23
CA GLY A 81 9.16 -5.01 -3.00
C GLY A 81 9.27 -5.81 -1.70
N GLN A 82 9.11 -7.14 -1.78
CA GLN A 82 9.17 -8.03 -0.62
C GLN A 82 10.50 -8.80 -0.50
N GLU A 83 11.51 -8.48 -1.33
CA GLU A 83 12.75 -9.28 -1.41
C GLU A 83 13.64 -9.13 -0.18
N ARG A 84 13.69 -7.95 0.40
CA ARG A 84 14.71 -7.61 1.41
C ARG A 84 14.09 -7.19 2.73
N LYS A 85 14.83 -7.48 3.80
CA LYS A 85 14.53 -7.04 5.16
C LYS A 85 15.78 -6.39 5.76
N PHE A 86 15.57 -5.44 6.65
CA PHE A 86 16.68 -4.86 7.42
C PHE A 86 17.13 -5.84 8.50
N VAL A 87 18.40 -6.18 8.52
CA VAL A 87 18.99 -6.92 9.62
C VAL A 87 18.93 -6.05 10.89
N GLY A 88 18.25 -6.55 11.92
CA GLY A 88 18.01 -5.78 13.14
C GLY A 88 16.76 -4.88 13.12
N GLY A 89 16.00 -4.87 12.00
CA GLY A 89 14.74 -4.14 11.89
C GLY A 89 14.84 -2.80 11.19
N SER A 90 13.73 -2.34 10.62
CA SER A 90 13.65 -1.10 9.84
C SER A 90 13.68 0.19 10.69
N GLY A 91 13.46 0.09 12.00
CA GLY A 91 13.59 1.23 12.93
C GLY A 91 14.97 1.90 12.89
N GLN A 92 16.01 1.12 12.56
CA GLN A 92 17.37 1.64 12.41
C GLN A 92 17.51 2.79 11.40
N VAL A 93 16.65 2.87 10.39
CA VAL A 93 16.69 3.98 9.42
C VAL A 93 16.41 5.31 10.15
N SER A 94 15.34 5.35 10.94
CA SER A 94 15.01 6.54 11.74
C SER A 94 16.04 6.82 12.83
N GLU A 95 16.54 5.78 13.51
CA GLU A 95 17.57 5.90 14.55
C GLU A 95 18.87 6.50 13.99
N ARG A 96 19.36 6.02 12.84
CA ARG A 96 20.56 6.56 12.20
C ARG A 96 20.38 8.00 11.69
N ILE A 97 19.20 8.35 11.19
CA ILE A 97 18.89 9.74 10.83
C ILE A 97 18.87 10.62 12.10
N MET A 98 18.28 10.13 13.19
CA MET A 98 18.27 10.83 14.47
C MET A 98 19.70 11.05 15.00
N ASP A 99 20.58 10.05 14.91
CA ASP A 99 21.98 10.15 15.32
C ASP A 99 22.73 11.26 14.53
N LEU A 100 22.45 11.37 13.22
CA LEU A 100 23.00 12.43 12.38
C LEU A 100 22.47 13.83 12.72
N LEU A 101 21.22 13.93 13.15
CA LEU A 101 20.56 15.20 13.49
C LEU A 101 20.83 15.62 14.94
N GLY A 102 21.10 14.69 15.82
CA GLY A 102 21.44 14.91 17.23
C GLY A 102 20.35 15.67 17.98
N ASP A 103 20.71 16.75 18.64
CA ASP A 103 19.84 17.59 19.48
C ASP A 103 18.69 18.30 18.72
N LYS A 104 18.71 18.29 17.40
CA LYS A 104 17.64 18.83 16.56
C LYS A 104 16.39 17.97 16.58
N VAL A 105 16.49 16.69 16.96
CA VAL A 105 15.34 15.81 17.14
C VAL A 105 14.78 15.97 18.56
N LYS A 106 13.53 16.37 18.65
CA LYS A 106 12.81 16.53 19.93
C LYS A 106 11.74 15.44 20.02
N LEU A 107 12.00 14.40 20.79
CA LEU A 107 11.05 13.33 21.07
C LEU A 107 10.02 13.77 22.12
N ASN A 108 8.90 13.06 22.17
CA ASN A 108 7.80 13.30 23.13
C ASN A 108 7.21 14.71 23.04
N GLN A 109 7.18 15.28 21.85
CA GLN A 109 6.65 16.60 21.55
C GLN A 109 5.51 16.55 20.53
N PRO A 110 4.34 15.99 20.87
CA PRO A 110 3.20 15.97 19.96
C PRO A 110 2.72 17.40 19.69
N VAL A 111 2.68 17.78 18.42
CA VAL A 111 2.21 19.11 17.99
C VAL A 111 0.70 19.18 18.10
N THR A 112 0.19 20.24 18.73
CA THR A 112 -1.23 20.50 18.90
C THR A 112 -1.72 21.74 18.15
N HIS A 113 -0.85 22.75 17.97
CA HIS A 113 -1.19 23.99 17.29
C HIS A 113 -0.07 24.43 16.34
N VAL A 114 -0.47 25.01 15.21
CA VAL A 114 0.42 25.66 14.24
C VAL A 114 -0.20 26.99 13.85
N ASP A 115 0.40 28.08 14.29
CA ASP A 115 -0.05 29.46 14.00
C ASP A 115 0.93 30.13 13.04
N GLN A 116 0.48 30.42 11.81
CA GLN A 116 1.25 31.19 10.80
C GLN A 116 0.69 32.58 10.53
N SER A 117 -0.07 33.14 11.47
CA SER A 117 -0.69 34.46 11.30
C SER A 117 0.30 35.63 11.42
N SER A 118 1.49 35.43 11.98
CA SER A 118 2.56 36.41 12.13
C SER A 118 3.75 36.14 11.20
N ASP A 119 4.81 36.94 11.27
CA ASP A 119 6.02 36.82 10.43
C ASP A 119 6.72 35.45 10.60
N ASN A 120 6.76 34.93 11.81
CA ASN A 120 7.23 33.59 12.10
C ASN A 120 6.04 32.67 12.45
N ILE A 121 6.20 31.39 12.21
CA ILE A 121 5.22 30.38 12.60
C ILE A 121 5.52 29.99 14.04
N ILE A 122 4.47 29.92 14.87
CA ILE A 122 4.55 29.38 16.23
C ILE A 122 3.92 27.98 16.25
N ILE A 123 4.68 27.02 16.74
CA ILE A 123 4.23 25.64 16.97
C ILE A 123 4.11 25.44 18.47
N GLU A 124 2.94 24.97 18.93
CA GLU A 124 2.73 24.54 20.31
C GLU A 124 2.58 23.02 20.37
N THR A 125 3.19 22.42 21.38
CA THR A 125 3.11 20.97 21.64
C THR A 125 2.15 20.66 22.80
N LEU A 126 1.80 19.41 22.95
CA LEU A 126 0.96 18.92 24.07
C LEU A 126 1.56 19.22 25.44
N ASN A 127 2.88 19.36 25.52
CA ASN A 127 3.62 19.70 26.76
C ASN A 127 3.73 21.20 26.98
N HIS A 128 3.01 22.02 26.18
CA HIS A 128 3.04 23.50 26.21
C HIS A 128 4.42 24.10 25.90
N GLU A 129 5.28 23.35 25.17
CA GLU A 129 6.48 23.93 24.60
C GLU A 129 6.15 24.66 23.30
N HIS A 130 6.87 25.77 23.05
CA HIS A 130 6.70 26.62 21.88
C HIS A 130 7.98 26.60 21.04
N TYR A 131 7.79 26.46 19.73
CA TYR A 131 8.86 26.53 18.74
C TYR A 131 8.53 27.60 17.71
N GLU A 132 9.51 28.43 17.40
CA GLU A 132 9.39 29.47 16.40
C GLU A 132 10.17 29.08 15.14
N CYS A 133 9.55 29.19 13.97
CA CYS A 133 10.15 28.81 12.70
C CYS A 133 9.62 29.63 11.53
N LYS A 134 10.32 29.59 10.39
CA LYS A 134 9.91 30.24 9.14
C LYS A 134 8.99 29.37 8.29
N TYR A 135 9.21 28.07 8.31
CA TYR A 135 8.48 27.08 7.53
C TYR A 135 8.20 25.83 8.36
N VAL A 136 7.13 25.15 8.03
CA VAL A 136 6.76 23.84 8.62
C VAL A 136 6.64 22.81 7.52
N ILE A 137 7.17 21.61 7.74
CA ILE A 137 6.88 20.43 6.92
C ILE A 137 6.04 19.49 7.77
N ASN A 138 4.77 19.30 7.39
CA ASN A 138 3.89 18.31 8.00
C ASN A 138 4.11 16.97 7.30
N ALA A 139 4.71 16.00 8.01
CA ALA A 139 5.06 14.69 7.50
C ALA A 139 4.30 13.53 8.18
N ILE A 140 3.22 13.86 8.90
CA ILE A 140 2.35 12.87 9.55
C ILE A 140 1.26 12.36 8.60
N PRO A 141 0.63 11.20 8.87
CA PRO A 141 -0.50 10.72 8.08
C PRO A 141 -1.61 11.78 7.93
N PRO A 142 -2.23 11.93 6.74
CA PRO A 142 -3.21 13.00 6.49
C PRO A 142 -4.33 13.07 7.52
N THR A 143 -4.89 11.94 7.93
CA THR A 143 -5.95 11.90 8.94
C THR A 143 -5.50 12.45 10.30
N LEU A 144 -4.22 12.30 10.66
CA LEU A 144 -3.69 12.80 11.92
C LEU A 144 -3.47 14.32 11.90
N THR A 145 -3.33 14.92 10.73
CA THR A 145 -3.29 16.38 10.57
C THR A 145 -4.56 17.03 11.13
N ALA A 146 -5.71 16.33 11.12
CA ALA A 146 -6.95 16.83 11.71
C ALA A 146 -6.91 16.96 13.25
N LYS A 147 -5.89 16.44 13.92
CA LYS A 147 -5.68 16.59 15.37
C LYS A 147 -4.90 17.86 15.73
N ILE A 148 -4.42 18.61 14.75
CA ILE A 148 -3.66 19.85 14.92
C ILE A 148 -4.58 21.04 14.64
N HIS A 149 -4.59 22.03 15.52
CA HIS A 149 -5.28 23.29 15.30
C HIS A 149 -4.40 24.23 14.49
N PHE A 150 -4.92 24.70 13.36
CA PHE A 150 -4.22 25.63 12.47
C PHE A 150 -4.79 27.04 12.57
N ARG A 151 -3.91 28.03 12.54
CA ARG A 151 -4.28 29.45 12.45
C ARG A 151 -3.43 30.14 11.38
N PRO A 152 -4.04 30.75 10.33
CA PRO A 152 -5.46 30.60 9.95
C PRO A 152 -5.86 29.16 9.72
N GLU A 153 -7.17 28.88 9.73
CA GLU A 153 -7.73 27.57 9.43
C GLU A 153 -7.27 27.07 8.05
N LEU A 154 -7.05 25.78 7.91
CA LEU A 154 -6.70 25.18 6.63
C LEU A 154 -7.82 25.42 5.58
N PRO A 155 -7.47 25.57 4.30
CA PRO A 155 -8.47 25.69 3.24
C PRO A 155 -9.49 24.54 3.27
N ALA A 156 -10.74 24.84 2.93
CA ALA A 156 -11.84 23.87 2.99
C ALA A 156 -11.54 22.57 2.23
N GLU A 157 -10.93 22.65 1.03
CA GLU A 157 -10.57 21.46 0.24
C GLU A 157 -9.56 20.57 0.97
N ARG A 158 -8.57 21.17 1.67
CA ARG A 158 -7.60 20.41 2.47
C ARG A 158 -8.28 19.74 3.66
N ASN A 159 -9.14 20.45 4.38
CA ASN A 159 -9.91 19.91 5.49
C ASN A 159 -10.82 18.75 5.02
N GLN A 160 -11.44 18.87 3.84
CA GLN A 160 -12.23 17.80 3.25
C GLN A 160 -11.37 16.57 2.91
N LEU A 161 -10.16 16.77 2.36
CA LEU A 161 -9.24 15.69 2.05
C LEU A 161 -8.83 14.92 3.31
N ILE A 162 -8.29 15.60 4.33
CA ILE A 162 -7.75 14.93 5.53
C ILE A 162 -8.81 14.18 6.33
N GLN A 163 -10.07 14.60 6.29
CA GLN A 163 -11.20 13.91 6.93
C GLN A 163 -11.67 12.67 6.16
N ARG A 164 -11.24 12.49 4.91
CA ARG A 164 -11.70 11.42 4.01
C ARG A 164 -10.64 10.41 3.63
N LEU A 165 -9.46 10.47 4.25
CA LEU A 165 -8.36 9.54 4.01
C LEU A 165 -8.16 8.64 5.22
N PRO A 166 -8.94 7.54 5.36
CA PRO A 166 -8.76 6.60 6.44
C PRO A 166 -7.46 5.81 6.28
N MET A 167 -6.91 5.34 7.40
CA MET A 167 -5.79 4.42 7.43
C MET A 167 -6.26 2.98 7.30
N GLY A 168 -5.44 2.12 6.72
CA GLY A 168 -5.69 0.69 6.70
C GLY A 168 -5.63 0.04 8.09
N ALA A 169 -6.19 -1.15 8.23
CA ALA A 169 -6.28 -1.89 9.49
C ALA A 169 -5.48 -3.19 9.44
N ILE A 170 -4.57 -3.39 10.39
CA ILE A 170 -3.73 -4.58 10.47
C ILE A 170 -3.29 -4.91 11.89
N ILE A 171 -3.28 -6.21 12.22
CA ILE A 171 -2.54 -6.75 13.36
C ILE A 171 -1.40 -7.61 12.79
N LYS A 172 -0.16 -7.24 13.05
CA LYS A 172 1.00 -8.05 12.71
C LYS A 172 1.25 -9.05 13.83
N CYS A 173 1.37 -10.32 13.47
CA CYS A 173 1.54 -11.43 14.40
C CYS A 173 2.87 -12.14 14.13
N MET A 174 3.65 -12.38 15.16
CA MET A 174 4.93 -13.08 15.11
C MET A 174 4.85 -14.33 15.97
N MET A 175 4.96 -15.51 15.36
CA MET A 175 4.88 -16.79 16.05
C MET A 175 6.26 -17.47 16.00
N TYR A 176 6.92 -17.55 17.15
CA TYR A 176 8.26 -18.12 17.27
C TYR A 176 8.18 -19.59 17.69
N TYR A 177 9.06 -20.40 17.12
CA TYR A 177 9.14 -21.84 17.35
C TYR A 177 10.55 -22.25 17.79
N LYS A 178 10.65 -23.45 18.36
CA LYS A 178 11.93 -24.03 18.75
C LYS A 178 12.82 -24.34 17.54
N GLU A 179 12.18 -24.71 16.43
CA GLU A 179 12.84 -24.98 15.14
C GLU A 179 11.90 -24.62 13.99
N ALA A 180 12.45 -24.42 12.79
CA ALA A 180 11.69 -24.15 11.59
C ALA A 180 11.11 -25.47 11.01
N PHE A 181 10.16 -26.08 11.73
CA PHE A 181 9.60 -27.40 11.42
C PHE A 181 8.96 -27.49 10.03
N TRP A 182 8.47 -26.39 9.46
CA TRP A 182 7.92 -26.33 8.11
C TRP A 182 8.96 -26.66 7.04
N LYS A 183 10.25 -26.35 7.29
CA LYS A 183 11.34 -26.68 6.37
C LYS A 183 11.60 -28.20 6.27
N LYS A 184 11.24 -28.97 7.28
CA LYS A 184 11.33 -30.45 7.23
C LYS A 184 10.38 -31.06 6.18
N LYS A 185 9.33 -30.31 5.80
CA LYS A 185 8.37 -30.71 4.76
C LYS A 185 8.62 -29.97 3.44
N ASP A 186 9.77 -29.36 3.29
CA ASP A 186 10.14 -28.56 2.13
C ASP A 186 9.21 -27.35 1.88
N TYR A 187 8.62 -26.80 2.96
CA TYR A 187 7.82 -25.60 2.88
C TYR A 187 8.65 -24.35 3.18
N CYS A 188 8.43 -23.29 2.42
CA CYS A 188 9.12 -22.01 2.58
C CYS A 188 8.57 -21.13 3.73
N GLY A 189 7.48 -21.54 4.40
CA GLY A 189 6.83 -20.71 5.43
C GLY A 189 5.99 -19.54 4.90
N CYS A 190 6.00 -19.32 3.59
CA CYS A 190 5.11 -18.35 2.93
C CYS A 190 3.82 -19.06 2.51
N MET A 191 2.70 -18.63 3.05
CA MET A 191 1.38 -19.21 2.80
C MET A 191 0.40 -18.13 2.40
N ILE A 192 -0.42 -18.40 1.38
CA ILE A 192 -1.61 -17.64 1.04
C ILE A 192 -2.82 -18.49 1.42
N ILE A 193 -3.68 -17.98 2.29
CA ILE A 193 -4.80 -18.70 2.88
C ILE A 193 -6.10 -18.10 2.36
N GLU A 194 -6.77 -18.83 1.48
CA GLU A 194 -8.01 -18.37 0.82
C GLU A 194 -9.27 -18.47 1.71
N ASP A 195 -9.19 -19.15 2.86
CA ASP A 195 -10.31 -19.32 3.78
C ASP A 195 -10.68 -17.96 4.40
N GLU A 196 -11.90 -17.50 4.10
CA GLU A 196 -12.43 -16.21 4.57
C GLU A 196 -12.55 -16.14 6.10
N ASP A 197 -12.74 -17.28 6.76
CA ASP A 197 -12.85 -17.37 8.22
C ASP A 197 -11.48 -17.53 8.92
N ALA A 198 -10.43 -17.81 8.16
CA ALA A 198 -9.08 -17.90 8.72
C ALA A 198 -8.64 -16.55 9.30
N PRO A 199 -8.05 -16.53 10.50
CA PRO A 199 -7.55 -15.31 11.12
C PRO A 199 -6.43 -14.66 10.31
N ILE A 200 -5.53 -15.45 9.75
CA ILE A 200 -4.38 -15.02 8.94
C ILE A 200 -4.67 -15.28 7.47
N SER A 201 -4.40 -14.31 6.61
CA SER A 201 -4.57 -14.45 5.17
C SER A 201 -3.26 -14.69 4.42
N ILE A 202 -2.14 -14.20 4.96
CA ILE A 202 -0.80 -14.39 4.40
C ILE A 202 0.21 -14.56 5.52
N THR A 203 1.20 -15.42 5.28
CA THR A 203 2.37 -15.55 6.16
C THR A 203 3.66 -15.44 5.38
N LEU A 204 4.74 -15.11 6.09
CA LEU A 204 6.11 -15.15 5.59
C LEU A 204 7.00 -15.81 6.65
N ASP A 205 8.01 -16.56 6.22
CA ASP A 205 9.09 -17.02 7.09
C ASP A 205 9.91 -15.81 7.55
N ASP A 206 10.00 -15.60 8.85
CA ASP A 206 10.79 -14.52 9.47
C ASP A 206 11.99 -15.06 10.26
N THR A 207 12.36 -16.30 10.04
CA THR A 207 13.59 -16.90 10.58
C THR A 207 14.78 -16.06 10.16
N LYS A 208 15.70 -15.81 11.08
CA LYS A 208 16.93 -15.06 10.76
C LYS A 208 17.78 -15.81 9.72
N PRO A 209 18.58 -15.09 8.93
CA PRO A 209 19.42 -15.72 7.89
C PRO A 209 20.38 -16.81 8.42
N ASP A 210 20.82 -16.68 9.66
CA ASP A 210 21.67 -17.66 10.37
C ASP A 210 20.89 -18.86 10.91
N GLY A 211 19.56 -18.91 10.69
CA GLY A 211 18.67 -19.96 11.18
C GLY A 211 18.20 -19.77 12.63
N SER A 212 18.66 -18.73 13.31
CA SER A 212 18.18 -18.41 14.65
C SER A 212 16.78 -17.83 14.67
N LEU A 213 16.12 -17.88 15.83
CA LEU A 213 14.76 -17.34 16.05
C LEU A 213 13.76 -17.79 14.96
N PRO A 214 13.55 -19.10 14.77
CA PRO A 214 12.59 -19.60 13.80
C PRO A 214 11.21 -18.99 14.03
N ALA A 215 10.67 -18.29 13.05
CA ALA A 215 9.41 -17.58 13.20
C ALA A 215 8.58 -17.59 11.91
N ILE A 216 7.27 -17.65 12.08
CA ILE A 216 6.29 -17.36 11.04
C ILE A 216 5.63 -16.03 11.38
N MET A 217 5.77 -15.06 10.50
CA MET A 217 5.07 -13.80 10.55
C MET A 217 3.75 -13.93 9.79
N GLY A 218 2.65 -13.45 10.36
CA GLY A 218 1.33 -13.45 9.74
C GLY A 218 0.61 -12.12 9.90
N PHE A 219 -0.31 -11.84 8.97
CA PHE A 219 -1.12 -10.63 9.00
C PHE A 219 -2.60 -10.94 9.17
N ILE A 220 -3.22 -10.29 10.16
CA ILE A 220 -4.67 -10.16 10.27
C ILE A 220 -5.04 -8.83 9.61
N LEU A 221 -5.77 -8.88 8.49
CA LEU A 221 -5.94 -7.75 7.57
C LEU A 221 -7.36 -7.19 7.58
N ALA A 222 -7.46 -5.88 7.34
CA ALA A 222 -8.71 -5.17 7.09
C ALA A 222 -9.77 -5.45 8.16
N ARG A 223 -11.01 -5.71 7.79
CA ARG A 223 -12.11 -6.00 8.74
C ARG A 223 -11.87 -7.20 9.66
N LYS A 224 -10.99 -8.14 9.26
CA LYS A 224 -10.57 -9.20 10.18
C LYS A 224 -9.80 -8.64 11.36
N ALA A 225 -8.97 -7.60 11.16
CA ALA A 225 -8.26 -6.92 12.24
C ALA A 225 -9.24 -6.32 13.24
N ASP A 226 -10.24 -5.56 12.78
CA ASP A 226 -11.26 -4.95 13.65
C ASP A 226 -12.06 -6.01 14.43
N ARG A 227 -12.45 -7.08 13.74
CA ARG A 227 -13.22 -8.17 14.34
C ARG A 227 -12.42 -8.93 15.40
N LEU A 228 -11.16 -9.26 15.11
CA LEU A 228 -10.31 -10.06 15.97
C LEU A 228 -9.65 -9.23 17.07
N ALA A 229 -9.48 -7.92 16.92
CA ALA A 229 -9.00 -7.02 17.96
C ALA A 229 -9.84 -7.09 19.23
N LYS A 230 -11.16 -7.37 19.11
CA LYS A 230 -12.09 -7.53 20.23
C LYS A 230 -11.84 -8.79 21.07
N LEU A 231 -11.07 -9.75 20.56
CA LEU A 231 -10.72 -10.96 21.29
C LEU A 231 -9.49 -10.74 22.15
N HIS A 232 -9.36 -11.50 23.23
CA HIS A 232 -8.13 -11.51 24.02
C HIS A 232 -6.95 -12.08 23.21
N LYS A 233 -5.73 -11.57 23.45
CA LYS A 233 -4.48 -11.96 22.76
C LYS A 233 -4.30 -13.50 22.73
N GLU A 234 -4.55 -14.20 23.83
CA GLU A 234 -4.39 -15.65 23.90
C GLU A 234 -5.41 -16.41 23.01
N ILE A 235 -6.61 -15.86 22.82
CA ILE A 235 -7.61 -16.46 21.91
C ILE A 235 -7.15 -16.27 20.45
N ARG A 236 -6.62 -15.10 20.08
CA ARG A 236 -6.04 -14.87 18.75
C ARG A 236 -4.88 -15.83 18.50
N LYS A 237 -3.93 -15.92 19.43
CA LYS A 237 -2.80 -16.86 19.40
C LYS A 237 -3.27 -18.29 19.14
N LYS A 238 -4.23 -18.80 19.95
CA LYS A 238 -4.78 -20.14 19.79
C LYS A 238 -5.35 -20.38 18.41
N LYS A 239 -6.18 -19.46 17.89
CA LYS A 239 -6.76 -19.55 16.55
C LYS A 239 -5.70 -19.58 15.44
N ILE A 240 -4.63 -18.83 15.61
CA ILE A 240 -3.51 -18.79 14.66
C ILE A 240 -2.73 -20.13 14.70
N CYS A 241 -2.45 -20.66 15.89
CA CYS A 241 -1.80 -21.95 16.05
C CYS A 241 -2.61 -23.07 15.40
N GLU A 242 -3.91 -23.11 15.65
CA GLU A 242 -4.84 -24.09 15.05
C GLU A 242 -4.85 -23.99 13.51
N LEU A 243 -4.86 -22.78 12.98
CA LEU A 243 -4.76 -22.54 11.53
C LEU A 243 -3.43 -23.06 10.97
N TYR A 244 -2.31 -22.72 11.60
CA TYR A 244 -0.99 -23.16 11.15
C TYR A 244 -0.84 -24.69 11.24
N ALA A 245 -1.37 -25.31 12.30
CA ALA A 245 -1.37 -26.76 12.42
C ALA A 245 -2.15 -27.43 11.29
N LYS A 246 -3.32 -26.89 10.95
CA LYS A 246 -4.15 -27.36 9.83
C LYS A 246 -3.44 -27.21 8.48
N VAL A 247 -2.92 -26.02 8.19
CA VAL A 247 -2.35 -25.69 6.86
C VAL A 247 -1.00 -26.37 6.65
N LEU A 248 -0.12 -26.38 7.66
CA LEU A 248 1.20 -27.02 7.59
C LEU A 248 1.14 -28.53 7.86
N GLY A 249 0.00 -29.03 8.33
CA GLY A 249 -0.17 -30.45 8.68
C GLY A 249 0.79 -30.89 9.81
N SER A 250 1.11 -30.01 10.76
CA SER A 250 2.04 -30.32 11.86
C SER A 250 1.49 -29.88 13.21
N GLN A 251 1.53 -30.78 14.18
CA GLN A 251 1.16 -30.47 15.57
C GLN A 251 2.17 -29.55 16.25
N GLU A 252 3.39 -29.44 15.74
CA GLU A 252 4.40 -28.51 16.26
C GLU A 252 3.93 -27.05 16.22
N ALA A 253 3.07 -26.71 15.25
CA ALA A 253 2.47 -25.40 15.14
C ALA A 253 1.60 -24.98 16.35
N LEU A 254 1.11 -25.94 17.13
CA LEU A 254 0.33 -25.70 18.34
C LEU A 254 1.18 -25.30 19.55
N HIS A 255 2.51 -25.43 19.45
CA HIS A 255 3.44 -25.25 20.56
C HIS A 255 4.49 -24.16 20.28
N PRO A 256 4.07 -22.91 20.01
CA PRO A 256 5.04 -21.82 19.86
C PRO A 256 5.77 -21.55 21.19
N VAL A 257 7.04 -21.20 21.11
CA VAL A 257 7.84 -20.83 22.29
C VAL A 257 7.57 -19.38 22.72
N HIS A 258 7.17 -18.54 21.76
CA HIS A 258 6.82 -17.15 22.03
C HIS A 258 5.82 -16.64 20.97
N TYR A 259 5.02 -15.64 21.36
CA TYR A 259 4.09 -14.94 20.50
C TYR A 259 4.08 -13.46 20.76
N GLU A 260 4.31 -12.68 19.72
CA GLU A 260 4.13 -11.23 19.75
C GLU A 260 3.11 -10.80 18.69
N GLU A 261 2.37 -9.75 19.03
CA GLU A 261 1.47 -9.10 18.09
C GLU A 261 1.49 -7.58 18.27
N LYS A 262 1.25 -6.88 17.19
CA LYS A 262 1.10 -5.42 17.18
C LYS A 262 -0.15 -5.03 16.39
N ASN A 263 -1.12 -4.43 17.09
CA ASN A 263 -2.28 -3.80 16.48
C ASN A 263 -1.94 -2.34 16.15
N TRP A 264 -1.74 -2.04 14.86
CA TRP A 264 -1.36 -0.69 14.45
C TRP A 264 -2.51 0.32 14.52
N CYS A 265 -3.77 -0.14 14.58
CA CYS A 265 -4.93 0.74 14.77
C CYS A 265 -4.99 1.35 16.17
N GLU A 266 -4.32 0.73 17.16
CA GLU A 266 -4.23 1.22 18.54
C GLU A 266 -3.10 2.25 18.72
N GLU A 267 -2.25 2.45 17.72
CA GLU A 267 -1.16 3.41 17.78
C GLU A 267 -1.66 4.84 17.54
N GLN A 268 -1.66 5.64 18.60
CA GLN A 268 -2.19 7.01 18.62
C GLN A 268 -1.59 7.90 17.51
N TYR A 269 -0.30 7.75 17.21
CA TYR A 269 0.43 8.57 16.26
C TYR A 269 0.67 7.92 14.90
N SER A 270 0.02 6.78 14.65
CA SER A 270 -0.06 6.13 13.33
C SER A 270 -1.50 6.09 12.81
N GLY A 271 -2.45 5.75 13.69
CA GLY A 271 -3.87 5.69 13.37
C GLY A 271 -4.26 4.47 12.52
N GLY A 272 -3.32 3.58 12.23
CA GLY A 272 -3.46 2.40 11.37
C GLY A 272 -2.20 2.14 10.54
N CYS A 273 -2.28 1.19 9.61
CA CYS A 273 -1.17 0.75 8.72
C CYS A 273 -1.77 0.03 7.48
N TYR A 274 -1.10 0.02 6.29
CA TYR A 274 0.25 0.56 6.10
C TYR A 274 0.23 2.06 5.83
N THR A 275 -0.79 2.58 5.12
CA THR A 275 -0.91 3.94 4.60
C THR A 275 -2.37 4.37 4.59
N ALA A 276 -2.61 5.64 4.39
CA ALA A 276 -3.94 6.13 4.07
C ALA A 276 -4.36 5.67 2.66
N TYR A 277 -5.64 5.36 2.50
CA TYR A 277 -6.22 5.03 1.20
C TYR A 277 -7.28 6.04 0.79
N PHE A 278 -7.58 6.08 -0.51
CA PHE A 278 -8.63 6.94 -1.06
C PHE A 278 -9.91 6.13 -1.27
N PRO A 279 -10.98 6.45 -0.56
CA PRO A 279 -12.32 5.96 -0.89
C PRO A 279 -12.79 6.45 -2.26
N PRO A 280 -13.83 5.83 -2.85
CA PRO A 280 -14.38 6.25 -4.14
C PRO A 280 -14.77 7.73 -4.18
N GLY A 281 -14.39 8.41 -5.27
CA GLY A 281 -14.69 9.82 -5.54
C GLY A 281 -13.74 10.83 -4.88
N ILE A 282 -12.86 10.40 -3.98
CA ILE A 282 -12.01 11.32 -3.22
C ILE A 282 -10.77 11.74 -4.00
N MET A 283 -10.20 10.86 -4.81
CA MET A 283 -9.00 11.15 -5.58
C MET A 283 -9.24 12.24 -6.64
N THR A 284 -10.31 12.15 -7.39
CA THR A 284 -10.65 13.14 -8.42
C THR A 284 -11.14 14.46 -7.83
N GLN A 285 -11.77 14.42 -6.66
CA GLN A 285 -12.35 15.61 -6.04
C GLN A 285 -11.29 16.42 -5.25
N TYR A 286 -10.43 15.75 -4.48
CA TYR A 286 -9.53 16.41 -3.54
C TYR A 286 -8.06 16.00 -3.70
N GLY A 287 -7.72 15.02 -4.53
CA GLY A 287 -6.36 14.50 -4.65
C GLY A 287 -5.32 15.56 -4.98
N ARG A 288 -5.67 16.54 -5.82
CA ARG A 288 -4.78 17.64 -6.24
C ARG A 288 -4.19 18.46 -5.09
N VAL A 289 -4.89 18.56 -3.95
CA VAL A 289 -4.40 19.37 -2.83
C VAL A 289 -3.45 18.61 -1.90
N ILE A 290 -3.21 17.30 -2.12
CA ILE A 290 -2.43 16.46 -1.19
C ILE A 290 -1.00 16.98 -0.96
N ARG A 291 -0.37 17.56 -1.99
CA ARG A 291 0.97 18.16 -1.92
C ARG A 291 0.98 19.67 -1.88
N GLN A 292 -0.17 20.31 -2.10
CA GLN A 292 -0.25 21.75 -2.23
C GLN A 292 0.09 22.43 -0.89
N PRO A 293 1.09 23.34 -0.85
CA PRO A 293 1.40 24.10 0.34
C PRO A 293 0.24 24.99 0.79
N VAL A 294 0.16 25.24 2.09
CA VAL A 294 -0.77 26.20 2.69
C VAL A 294 0.03 27.31 3.37
N GLY A 295 0.22 28.41 2.68
CA GLY A 295 1.11 29.46 3.13
C GLY A 295 2.55 28.95 3.26
N ARG A 296 3.07 28.92 4.50
CA ARG A 296 4.42 28.44 4.81
C ARG A 296 4.45 27.02 5.39
N ILE A 297 3.34 26.27 5.25
CA ILE A 297 3.22 24.87 5.66
C ILE A 297 3.28 24.01 4.40
N PHE A 298 4.27 23.11 4.33
CA PHE A 298 4.47 22.13 3.27
C PHE A 298 4.06 20.74 3.76
N PHE A 299 3.77 19.84 2.84
CA PHE A 299 3.29 18.50 3.17
C PHE A 299 4.21 17.43 2.61
N ALA A 300 4.67 16.55 3.48
CA ALA A 300 5.43 15.35 3.17
C ALA A 300 4.67 14.11 3.65
N GLY A 301 5.38 13.04 3.96
CA GLY A 301 4.80 11.75 4.29
C GLY A 301 4.55 10.92 3.03
N THR A 302 4.55 9.61 3.20
CA THR A 302 4.51 8.66 2.09
C THR A 302 3.28 8.81 1.20
N GLU A 303 2.15 9.31 1.70
CA GLU A 303 0.92 9.55 0.95
C GLU A 303 1.08 10.65 -0.11
N THR A 304 2.09 11.52 0.05
CA THR A 304 2.40 12.59 -0.91
C THR A 304 3.41 12.18 -1.98
N ALA A 305 3.98 10.98 -1.90
CA ALA A 305 4.96 10.46 -2.84
C ALA A 305 4.34 10.13 -4.21
N THR A 306 5.16 10.15 -5.24
CA THR A 306 4.80 9.76 -6.62
C THR A 306 5.37 8.41 -7.03
N LYS A 307 6.38 7.92 -6.27
CA LYS A 307 6.94 6.58 -6.40
C LYS A 307 6.94 5.91 -5.02
N TRP A 308 6.58 4.64 -4.96
CA TRP A 308 6.52 3.84 -3.73
C TRP A 308 5.72 4.51 -2.59
N SER A 309 4.65 5.23 -2.92
CA SER A 309 3.70 5.75 -1.94
C SER A 309 3.16 4.60 -1.07
N GLY A 310 3.08 4.82 0.24
CA GLY A 310 2.72 3.78 1.21
C GLY A 310 3.92 2.97 1.74
N TYR A 311 5.12 3.21 1.23
CA TYR A 311 6.37 2.55 1.63
C TYR A 311 7.36 3.55 2.25
N MET A 312 8.41 3.04 2.88
CA MET A 312 9.49 3.88 3.44
C MET A 312 10.22 4.68 2.35
N GLU A 313 10.39 4.08 1.16
CA GLU A 313 10.98 4.76 -0.01
C GLU A 313 10.17 5.99 -0.39
N GLY A 314 8.85 5.88 -0.49
CA GLY A 314 8.00 7.04 -0.75
C GLY A 314 8.04 8.10 0.36
N ALA A 315 8.29 7.71 1.61
CA ALA A 315 8.46 8.66 2.69
C ALA A 315 9.77 9.47 2.53
N VAL A 316 10.85 8.82 2.07
CA VAL A 316 12.14 9.48 1.77
C VAL A 316 11.97 10.44 0.59
N GLU A 317 11.42 9.96 -0.55
CA GLU A 317 11.14 10.79 -1.72
C GLU A 317 10.34 12.06 -1.36
N ALA A 318 9.25 11.87 -0.62
CA ALA A 318 8.37 12.97 -0.21
C ALA A 318 9.07 13.94 0.76
N GLY A 319 9.90 13.43 1.67
CA GLY A 319 10.68 14.25 2.61
C GLY A 319 11.70 15.12 1.89
N GLU A 320 12.45 14.57 0.94
CA GLU A 320 13.42 15.30 0.14
C GLU A 320 12.76 16.34 -0.76
N ARG A 321 11.64 16.00 -1.42
CA ARG A 321 10.87 16.94 -2.23
C ARG A 321 10.39 18.12 -1.38
N ALA A 322 9.78 17.87 -0.20
CA ALA A 322 9.31 18.93 0.68
C ALA A 322 10.44 19.81 1.23
N ALA A 323 11.61 19.20 1.51
CA ALA A 323 12.79 19.97 1.90
C ALA A 323 13.25 20.90 0.77
N ARG A 324 13.25 20.44 -0.50
CA ARG A 324 13.60 21.27 -1.67
C ARG A 324 12.55 22.38 -1.89
N GLU A 325 11.26 22.14 -1.62
CA GLU A 325 10.21 23.17 -1.64
C GLU A 325 10.49 24.29 -0.62
N VAL A 326 10.88 23.93 0.60
CA VAL A 326 11.29 24.92 1.62
C VAL A 326 12.55 25.66 1.19
N LEU A 327 13.55 24.99 0.65
CA LEU A 327 14.77 25.62 0.14
C LEU A 327 14.48 26.54 -1.05
N ASN A 328 13.50 26.24 -1.88
CA ASN A 328 13.01 27.13 -2.94
C ASN A 328 12.37 28.38 -2.33
N GLY A 329 11.50 28.23 -1.32
CA GLY A 329 10.92 29.37 -0.59
C GLY A 329 11.96 30.26 0.11
N LEU A 330 13.14 29.69 0.44
CA LEU A 330 14.31 30.44 0.96
C LEU A 330 15.21 31.00 -0.15
N GLY A 331 14.90 30.81 -1.43
CA GLY A 331 15.68 31.26 -2.57
C GLY A 331 16.99 30.49 -2.79
N LYS A 332 17.14 29.31 -2.17
CA LYS A 332 18.38 28.48 -2.23
C LYS A 332 18.36 27.42 -3.34
N VAL A 333 17.17 27.02 -3.80
CA VAL A 333 16.96 26.02 -4.84
C VAL A 333 15.99 26.60 -5.88
N LYS A 334 16.21 26.35 -7.17
CA LYS A 334 15.30 26.76 -8.24
C LYS A 334 14.09 25.84 -8.30
N GLU A 335 12.94 26.34 -8.72
CA GLU A 335 11.69 25.58 -8.84
C GLU A 335 11.86 24.28 -9.66
N LYS A 336 12.59 24.34 -10.78
CA LYS A 336 12.89 23.18 -11.63
C LYS A 336 13.69 22.08 -10.95
N ASP A 337 14.37 22.38 -9.84
CA ASP A 337 15.25 21.47 -9.10
C ASP A 337 14.54 20.92 -7.85
N ILE A 338 13.24 21.18 -7.66
CA ILE A 338 12.43 20.61 -6.56
C ILE A 338 12.21 19.10 -6.80
N TRP A 339 11.80 18.75 -8.01
CA TRP A 339 11.57 17.37 -8.40
C TRP A 339 12.83 16.79 -9.03
N VAL A 340 13.50 15.93 -8.29
CA VAL A 340 14.71 15.22 -8.73
C VAL A 340 14.38 13.73 -8.80
N GLU A 341 14.70 13.13 -9.93
CA GLU A 341 14.59 11.68 -10.06
C GLU A 341 15.75 11.02 -9.31
N GLU A 342 15.42 10.11 -8.39
CA GLU A 342 16.41 9.34 -7.65
C GLU A 342 17.21 8.45 -8.63
N PRO A 343 18.54 8.46 -8.53
CA PRO A 343 19.37 7.59 -9.35
C PRO A 343 19.15 6.12 -8.95
N GLU A 344 19.11 5.24 -9.94
CA GLU A 344 19.10 3.80 -9.64
C GLU A 344 20.35 3.40 -8.84
N SER A 345 20.16 2.48 -7.89
CA SER A 345 21.26 1.91 -7.14
C SER A 345 22.24 1.18 -8.08
N LYS A 346 23.51 1.58 -8.04
CA LYS A 346 24.56 0.90 -8.80
C LYS A 346 24.93 -0.45 -8.22
N ASP A 347 24.79 -0.59 -6.91
CA ASP A 347 25.16 -1.82 -6.18
C ASP A 347 24.04 -2.88 -6.29
N VAL A 348 22.80 -2.44 -6.45
CA VAL A 348 21.64 -3.31 -6.54
C VAL A 348 20.67 -2.77 -7.59
N PRO A 349 21.03 -2.89 -8.89
CA PRO A 349 20.15 -2.44 -9.95
C PRO A 349 18.87 -3.27 -9.98
N ALA A 350 17.74 -2.61 -10.27
CA ALA A 350 16.49 -3.32 -10.48
C ALA A 350 16.58 -4.16 -11.76
N VAL A 351 16.28 -5.46 -11.64
CA VAL A 351 16.19 -6.33 -12.81
C VAL A 351 14.88 -6.05 -13.54
N GLU A 352 14.94 -5.81 -14.85
CA GLU A 352 13.74 -5.57 -15.64
C GLU A 352 12.79 -6.78 -15.60
N ILE A 353 11.50 -6.52 -15.37
CA ILE A 353 10.47 -7.54 -15.44
C ILE A 353 10.08 -7.71 -16.90
N THR A 354 10.58 -8.77 -17.52
CA THR A 354 10.25 -9.11 -18.90
C THR A 354 9.00 -9.98 -18.93
N HIS A 355 8.16 -9.75 -19.95
CA HIS A 355 7.00 -10.60 -20.24
C HIS A 355 7.26 -11.39 -21.51
N THR A 356 6.87 -12.66 -21.50
CA THR A 356 6.92 -13.50 -22.69
C THR A 356 6.00 -12.96 -23.79
N PHE A 357 6.21 -13.42 -25.04
CA PHE A 357 5.32 -13.07 -26.14
C PHE A 357 3.85 -13.42 -25.83
N TRP A 358 3.61 -14.57 -25.22
CA TRP A 358 2.26 -15.02 -24.88
C TRP A 358 1.62 -14.15 -23.79
N GLU A 359 2.36 -13.81 -22.73
CA GLU A 359 1.85 -12.92 -21.69
C GLU A 359 1.45 -11.52 -22.22
N ARG A 360 2.16 -11.04 -23.25
CA ARG A 360 1.84 -9.75 -23.88
C ARG A 360 0.65 -9.83 -24.83
N ASN A 361 0.44 -10.98 -25.50
CA ASN A 361 -0.46 -11.11 -26.63
C ASN A 361 -1.66 -12.03 -26.39
N LEU A 362 -1.74 -12.68 -25.21
CA LEU A 362 -2.94 -13.41 -24.86
C LEU A 362 -4.16 -12.49 -24.86
N PRO A 363 -5.22 -12.81 -25.59
CA PRO A 363 -6.42 -12.01 -25.56
C PRO A 363 -7.04 -12.03 -24.16
N SER A 364 -7.69 -10.94 -23.76
CA SER A 364 -8.54 -10.94 -22.58
C SER A 364 -9.60 -12.04 -22.70
N VAL A 365 -10.19 -12.48 -21.57
CA VAL A 365 -11.25 -13.50 -21.57
C VAL A 365 -12.39 -13.09 -22.51
N SER A 366 -12.80 -11.82 -22.49
CA SER A 366 -13.81 -11.30 -23.41
C SER A 366 -13.33 -11.30 -24.86
N GLY A 367 -12.04 -11.03 -25.11
CA GLY A 367 -11.43 -11.10 -26.44
C GLY A 367 -11.40 -12.53 -26.95
N LEU A 368 -11.00 -13.50 -26.11
CA LEU A 368 -10.99 -14.92 -26.45
C LEU A 368 -12.41 -15.43 -26.80
N LEU A 369 -13.41 -15.05 -26.01
CA LEU A 369 -14.81 -15.45 -26.29
C LEU A 369 -15.35 -14.82 -27.59
N LYS A 370 -14.94 -13.57 -27.90
CA LYS A 370 -15.28 -12.96 -29.21
C LYS A 370 -14.63 -13.71 -30.37
N ILE A 371 -13.35 -14.13 -30.22
CA ILE A 371 -12.65 -14.91 -31.24
C ILE A 371 -13.34 -16.27 -31.42
N ILE A 372 -13.67 -16.99 -30.34
CA ILE A 372 -14.37 -18.26 -30.39
C ILE A 372 -15.76 -18.10 -31.02
N GLY A 373 -16.52 -17.10 -30.57
CA GLY A 373 -17.86 -16.81 -31.10
C GLY A 373 -17.83 -16.44 -32.59
N PHE A 374 -16.86 -15.64 -33.02
CA PHE A 374 -16.68 -15.32 -34.43
C PHE A 374 -16.30 -16.55 -35.25
N SER A 375 -15.34 -17.36 -34.77
CA SER A 375 -14.91 -18.58 -35.45
C SER A 375 -16.04 -19.59 -35.59
N THR A 376 -16.86 -19.80 -34.56
CA THR A 376 -18.01 -20.70 -34.60
C THR A 376 -19.08 -20.18 -35.56
N SER A 377 -19.34 -18.87 -35.57
CA SER A 377 -20.28 -18.25 -36.51
C SER A 377 -19.85 -18.39 -37.96
N VAL A 378 -18.56 -18.16 -38.25
CA VAL A 378 -17.98 -18.34 -39.61
C VAL A 378 -18.08 -19.81 -40.05
N THR A 379 -17.77 -20.75 -39.14
CA THR A 379 -17.85 -22.20 -39.43
C THR A 379 -19.30 -22.61 -39.69
N ALA A 380 -20.26 -22.14 -38.89
CA ALA A 380 -21.68 -22.42 -39.08
C ALA A 380 -22.20 -21.84 -40.40
N LEU A 381 -21.79 -20.59 -40.73
CA LEU A 381 -22.14 -19.97 -42.00
C LEU A 381 -21.56 -20.74 -43.18
N GLY A 382 -20.29 -21.15 -43.09
CA GLY A 382 -19.64 -21.97 -44.13
C GLY A 382 -20.35 -23.31 -44.32
N PHE A 383 -20.79 -23.95 -43.23
CA PHE A 383 -21.56 -25.19 -43.31
C PHE A 383 -22.93 -24.99 -43.97
N VAL A 384 -23.63 -23.90 -43.67
CA VAL A 384 -24.93 -23.57 -44.30
C VAL A 384 -24.72 -23.29 -45.79
N VAL A 385 -23.74 -22.49 -46.17
CA VAL A 385 -23.41 -22.20 -47.56
C VAL A 385 -23.08 -23.49 -48.34
N TYR A 386 -22.27 -24.37 -47.75
CA TYR A 386 -21.94 -25.65 -48.32
C TYR A 386 -23.18 -26.58 -48.44
N LYS A 387 -23.94 -26.74 -47.39
CA LYS A 387 -25.12 -27.63 -47.34
C LYS A 387 -26.22 -27.20 -48.33
N TYR A 388 -26.46 -25.91 -48.45
CA TYR A 388 -27.49 -25.38 -49.31
C TYR A 388 -26.98 -24.91 -50.68
N LYS A 389 -25.70 -25.17 -51.04
CA LYS A 389 -25.09 -24.82 -52.32
C LYS A 389 -25.33 -23.37 -52.75
N LEU A 390 -25.22 -22.44 -51.79
CA LEU A 390 -25.55 -21.01 -52.00
C LEU A 390 -24.48 -20.24 -52.78
N LEU A 391 -23.31 -20.81 -53.10
CA LEU A 391 -22.29 -20.23 -53.98
C LEU A 391 -22.41 -20.88 -55.35
N PRO A 392 -22.40 -20.07 -56.47
CA PRO A 392 -22.36 -20.60 -57.82
C PRO A 392 -21.06 -21.41 -58.04
N ARG A 393 -21.19 -22.57 -58.70
CA ARG A 393 -20.04 -23.34 -59.18
C ARG A 393 -19.41 -22.54 -60.34
N SER A 394 -18.20 -22.07 -60.16
CA SER A 394 -17.36 -21.54 -61.23
C SER A 394 -16.98 -22.62 -62.25
#